data_3909a3b0692bcb84625003f2d8fe11a1
#
_entry.id   3909a3b0692bcb84625003f2d8fe11a1
#
_cell.length_a   1.000
_cell.length_b   1.000
_cell.length_c   1.000
_cell.angle_alpha   90.00
_cell.angle_beta   90.00
_cell.angle_gamma   90.00
#
_symmetry.space_group_name_H-M   'P 1'
#
loop_
_entity.id
_entity.type
_entity.pdbx_description
1 polymer ?
#
loop_
_entity_poly.entity_id
_entity_poly.type
_entity_poly.pdbx_seq_one_letter_code
_entity_poly.pdbx_strand_id
1 'polypeptide(L)'
;MKLWLVILILILSFQPRAQAQSPSPGFDIVFDIDWTTFYSIKNPDEHKGDPQLRTVEGNTYRHTDFLPEIIEALMHRHPDVRISFFSGGTKSRNETLLSQVYLSDGRSLLQVAHRVFSKDHLQVVSQDETLSFPSHFKKNLSLVMPEALPARTILIDDQTDFAVKPHKAVSSLGLFDYFKSFDPSLAGKPYAPASFEAWNMERNKALLWLAMLDTALENARVHGDLATEAQIQWNQHPQNRFTLEKGRTLIAHPKAPACGRVF
;
A
#
# COMPACT_ATOMS: atom_id res chain seq x y z
N MET A 1 -1.53 47.16 -50.68
CA MET A 1 -1.12 45.76 -50.43
C MET A 1 -0.28 45.54 -49.17
N LYS A 2 0.21 46.52 -48.44
CA LYS A 2 1.05 46.30 -47.23
C LYS A 2 0.28 46.19 -45.90
N LEU A 3 -0.97 46.66 -45.85
CA LEU A 3 -1.75 46.64 -44.60
C LEU A 3 -2.35 45.27 -44.25
N TRP A 4 -2.68 44.46 -45.23
CA TRP A 4 -3.28 43.13 -45.03
C TRP A 4 -2.30 42.08 -44.50
N LEU A 5 -1.01 42.24 -44.77
CA LEU A 5 0.04 41.32 -44.31
C LEU A 5 0.28 41.45 -42.81
N VAL A 6 0.15 42.66 -42.25
CA VAL A 6 0.34 42.94 -40.81
C VAL A 6 -0.79 42.36 -39.98
N ILE A 7 -2.02 42.38 -40.48
CA ILE A 7 -3.19 41.81 -39.77
C ILE A 7 -3.13 40.28 -39.74
N LEU A 8 -2.63 39.64 -40.79
CA LEU A 8 -2.48 38.20 -40.84
C LEU A 8 -1.43 37.67 -39.85
N ILE A 9 -0.36 38.38 -39.63
CA ILE A 9 0.70 38.03 -38.67
C ILE A 9 0.21 38.18 -37.22
N LEU A 10 -0.67 39.15 -36.92
CA LEU A 10 -1.25 39.35 -35.60
C LEU A 10 -2.27 38.28 -35.25
N ILE A 11 -3.00 37.70 -36.21
CA ILE A 11 -3.96 36.62 -35.95
C ILE A 11 -3.28 35.30 -35.68
N LEU A 12 -2.10 35.05 -36.27
CA LEU A 12 -1.34 33.82 -36.05
C LEU A 12 -0.60 33.77 -34.69
N SER A 13 -0.44 34.89 -34.01
CA SER A 13 0.23 34.95 -32.69
C SER A 13 -0.72 34.69 -31.51
N PHE A 14 -2.02 34.62 -31.73
CA PHE A 14 -3.03 34.24 -30.72
C PHE A 14 -3.47 32.78 -30.89
N GLN A 15 -2.53 31.83 -31.03
CA GLN A 15 -2.86 30.47 -30.70
C GLN A 15 -2.98 30.39 -29.17
N PRO A 16 -4.15 30.02 -28.60
CA PRO A 16 -4.24 29.73 -27.20
C PRO A 16 -3.22 28.60 -26.96
N ARG A 17 -2.14 28.90 -26.22
CA ARG A 17 -1.28 27.87 -25.67
C ARG A 17 -2.23 26.94 -24.95
N ALA A 18 -2.41 25.72 -25.47
CA ALA A 18 -3.03 24.67 -24.72
C ALA A 18 -2.30 24.66 -23.38
N GLN A 19 -2.94 25.12 -22.32
CA GLN A 19 -2.42 24.96 -20.98
C GLN A 19 -2.18 23.48 -20.85
N ALA A 20 -0.90 23.12 -20.78
CA ALA A 20 -0.54 21.76 -20.43
C ALA A 20 -1.29 21.50 -19.12
N GLN A 21 -2.34 20.69 -19.17
CA GLN A 21 -3.08 20.28 -17.99
C GLN A 21 -2.03 19.76 -17.03
N SER A 22 -1.91 20.40 -15.87
CA SER A 22 -1.06 19.89 -14.81
C SER A 22 -1.41 18.43 -14.65
N PRO A 23 -0.44 17.51 -14.70
CA PRO A 23 -0.74 16.09 -14.58
C PRO A 23 -1.64 15.92 -13.35
N SER A 24 -2.77 15.24 -13.52
CA SER A 24 -3.66 14.96 -12.39
C SER A 24 -2.82 14.44 -11.24
N PRO A 25 -2.99 14.95 -10.01
CA PRO A 25 -2.24 14.45 -8.88
C PRO A 25 -2.43 12.93 -8.81
N GLY A 26 -1.32 12.19 -8.65
CA GLY A 26 -1.36 10.72 -8.57
C GLY A 26 -2.17 10.22 -7.39
N PHE A 27 -2.27 8.91 -7.26
CA PHE A 27 -2.83 8.26 -6.07
C PHE A 27 -1.70 7.88 -5.11
N ASP A 28 -1.95 7.96 -3.81
CA ASP A 28 -1.01 7.57 -2.77
C ASP A 28 -1.52 6.35 -2.02
N ILE A 29 -0.72 5.28 -1.99
CA ILE A 29 -0.94 4.12 -1.14
C ILE A 29 0.16 4.11 -0.10
N VAL A 30 -0.24 4.18 1.17
CA VAL A 30 0.68 4.15 2.30
C VAL A 30 0.50 2.81 3.01
N PHE A 31 1.55 2.00 3.06
CA PHE A 31 1.56 0.75 3.80
C PHE A 31 2.18 0.96 5.18
N ASP A 32 1.51 0.48 6.20
CA ASP A 32 2.16 0.25 7.47
C ASP A 32 3.22 -0.85 7.35
N ILE A 33 4.26 -0.78 8.21
CA ILE A 33 5.33 -1.77 8.23
C ILE A 33 5.04 -2.86 9.26
N ASP A 34 4.89 -2.48 10.52
CA ASP A 34 4.77 -3.43 11.62
C ASP A 34 3.40 -4.10 11.65
N TRP A 35 3.37 -5.44 11.70
CA TRP A 35 2.14 -6.27 11.72
C TRP A 35 1.26 -6.13 10.46
N THR A 36 1.73 -5.39 9.47
CA THR A 36 1.10 -5.26 8.17
C THR A 36 1.97 -5.88 7.08
N THR A 37 3.08 -5.24 6.74
CA THR A 37 4.00 -5.74 5.71
C THR A 37 5.17 -6.55 6.26
N PHE A 38 5.54 -6.34 7.53
CA PHE A 38 6.59 -7.09 8.23
C PHE A 38 6.13 -7.52 9.62
N TYR A 39 6.55 -8.71 10.02
CA TYR A 39 6.24 -9.35 11.29
C TYR A 39 7.51 -9.65 12.06
N SER A 40 7.59 -9.24 13.32
CA SER A 40 8.67 -9.65 14.22
C SER A 40 8.52 -11.13 14.57
N ILE A 41 9.57 -11.92 14.36
CA ILE A 41 9.61 -13.36 14.62
C ILE A 41 10.33 -13.61 15.92
N LYS A 42 9.61 -14.11 16.92
CA LYS A 42 10.17 -14.41 18.25
C LYS A 42 11.09 -15.63 18.25
N ASN A 43 10.74 -16.67 17.48
CA ASN A 43 11.46 -17.94 17.42
C ASN A 43 11.96 -18.18 15.97
N PRO A 44 13.04 -17.52 15.53
CA PRO A 44 13.50 -17.62 14.14
C PRO A 44 13.92 -19.03 13.73
N ASP A 45 14.36 -19.88 14.68
CA ASP A 45 14.73 -21.26 14.39
C ASP A 45 13.55 -22.12 13.88
N GLU A 46 12.32 -21.78 14.29
CA GLU A 46 11.11 -22.45 13.79
C GLU A 46 10.80 -22.13 12.33
N HIS A 47 11.44 -21.10 11.79
CA HIS A 47 11.27 -20.60 10.41
C HIS A 47 12.56 -20.74 9.59
N LYS A 48 13.51 -21.57 10.05
CA LYS A 48 14.80 -21.75 9.39
C LYS A 48 14.61 -22.18 7.92
N GLY A 49 15.22 -21.43 7.01
CA GLY A 49 15.12 -21.66 5.57
C GLY A 49 13.97 -20.93 4.89
N ASP A 50 13.16 -20.16 5.61
CA ASP A 50 12.16 -19.28 5.00
C ASP A 50 12.89 -18.11 4.29
N PRO A 51 12.77 -17.98 2.95
CA PRO A 51 13.48 -16.93 2.19
C PRO A 51 13.00 -15.52 2.48
N GLN A 52 11.90 -15.38 3.19
CA GLN A 52 11.30 -14.07 3.52
C GLN A 52 11.81 -13.52 4.85
N LEU A 53 12.65 -14.26 5.59
CA LEU A 53 13.26 -13.77 6.82
C LEU A 53 14.33 -12.70 6.54
N ARG A 54 14.35 -11.70 7.40
CA ARG A 54 15.34 -10.62 7.41
C ARG A 54 15.80 -10.36 8.84
N THR A 55 17.08 -10.11 9.03
CA THR A 55 17.63 -9.74 10.35
C THR A 55 18.05 -8.28 10.32
N VAL A 56 17.51 -7.49 11.23
CA VAL A 56 17.78 -6.06 11.35
C VAL A 56 17.93 -5.72 12.83
N GLU A 57 19.03 -5.07 13.20
CA GLU A 57 19.32 -4.65 14.58
C GLU A 57 19.18 -5.80 15.61
N GLY A 58 19.62 -7.01 15.23
CA GLY A 58 19.56 -8.20 16.09
C GLY A 58 18.18 -8.86 16.20
N ASN A 59 17.14 -8.30 15.58
CA ASN A 59 15.80 -8.86 15.54
C ASN A 59 15.52 -9.52 14.18
N THR A 60 14.75 -10.60 14.20
CA THR A 60 14.32 -11.28 12.98
C THR A 60 12.92 -10.84 12.61
N TYR A 61 12.75 -10.49 11.35
CA TYR A 61 11.48 -10.09 10.74
C TYR A 61 11.17 -10.98 9.54
N ARG A 62 9.90 -11.14 9.25
CA ARG A 62 9.41 -11.79 8.05
C ARG A 62 8.48 -10.85 7.30
N HIS A 63 8.70 -10.65 6.01
CA HIS A 63 7.73 -9.89 5.22
C HIS A 63 6.54 -10.76 4.80
N THR A 64 5.41 -10.11 4.56
CA THR A 64 4.18 -10.73 4.05
C THR A 64 4.44 -11.44 2.73
N ASP A 65 3.82 -12.61 2.54
CA ASP A 65 3.89 -13.35 1.27
C ASP A 65 3.41 -12.46 0.11
N PHE A 66 4.09 -12.54 -1.02
CA PHE A 66 3.81 -11.76 -2.24
C PHE A 66 3.98 -10.23 -2.12
N LEU A 67 4.62 -9.72 -1.05
CA LEU A 67 4.79 -8.28 -0.88
C LEU A 67 5.52 -7.62 -2.07
N PRO A 68 6.69 -8.09 -2.53
CA PRO A 68 7.35 -7.47 -3.70
C PRO A 68 6.52 -7.59 -4.97
N GLU A 69 5.86 -8.72 -5.20
CA GLU A 69 5.06 -8.97 -6.41
C GLU A 69 3.84 -8.03 -6.48
N ILE A 70 3.16 -7.78 -5.35
CA ILE A 70 2.02 -6.86 -5.36
C ILE A 70 2.45 -5.41 -5.56
N ILE A 71 3.59 -4.99 -4.99
CA ILE A 71 4.15 -3.66 -5.19
C ILE A 71 4.51 -3.47 -6.66
N GLU A 72 5.19 -4.45 -7.27
CA GLU A 72 5.54 -4.44 -8.68
C GLU A 72 4.30 -4.39 -9.59
N ALA A 73 3.29 -5.22 -9.31
CA ALA A 73 2.04 -5.23 -10.06
C ALA A 73 1.29 -3.89 -9.97
N LEU A 74 1.20 -3.29 -8.79
CA LEU A 74 0.60 -1.96 -8.61
C LEU A 74 1.31 -0.88 -9.43
N MET A 75 2.65 -0.84 -9.38
CA MET A 75 3.45 0.14 -10.12
C MET A 75 3.33 -0.01 -11.63
N HIS A 76 3.26 -1.25 -12.14
CA HIS A 76 3.15 -1.50 -13.57
C HIS A 76 1.74 -1.21 -14.12
N ARG A 77 0.70 -1.55 -13.35
CA ARG A 77 -0.68 -1.37 -13.78
C ARG A 77 -1.18 0.06 -13.57
N HIS A 78 -0.64 0.73 -12.58
CA HIS A 78 -1.06 2.06 -12.16
C HIS A 78 0.17 2.99 -12.02
N PRO A 79 0.77 3.43 -13.13
CA PRO A 79 2.01 4.23 -13.10
C PRO A 79 1.85 5.61 -12.46
N ASP A 80 0.62 6.04 -12.21
CA ASP A 80 0.26 7.24 -11.46
C ASP A 80 0.16 7.03 -9.95
N VAL A 81 0.40 5.80 -9.47
CA VAL A 81 0.40 5.45 -8.05
C VAL A 81 1.77 5.68 -7.43
N ARG A 82 1.80 6.34 -6.28
CA ARG A 82 2.98 6.48 -5.43
C ARG A 82 2.82 5.59 -4.20
N ILE A 83 3.84 4.78 -3.93
CA ILE A 83 3.84 3.85 -2.79
C ILE A 83 4.76 4.40 -1.71
N SER A 84 4.24 4.54 -0.50
CA SER A 84 4.97 4.99 0.68
C SER A 84 4.81 3.97 1.82
N PHE A 85 5.73 4.04 2.80
CA PHE A 85 5.69 3.20 3.99
C PHE A 85 5.70 4.07 5.24
N PHE A 86 4.92 3.67 6.27
CA PHE A 86 4.83 4.42 7.52
C PHE A 86 4.78 3.47 8.73
N SER A 87 5.74 3.59 9.64
CA SER A 87 5.85 2.73 10.82
C SER A 87 6.19 3.54 12.08
N GLY A 88 5.82 3.00 13.24
CA GLY A 88 6.29 3.47 14.54
C GLY A 88 7.74 3.10 14.90
N GLY A 89 8.44 2.36 14.03
CA GLY A 89 9.84 2.01 14.22
C GLY A 89 10.82 3.12 13.86
N THR A 90 12.11 2.90 14.20
CA THR A 90 13.20 3.85 13.88
C THR A 90 13.39 3.96 12.36
N LYS A 91 13.92 5.09 11.91
CA LYS A 91 14.24 5.31 10.50
C LYS A 91 15.22 4.26 9.97
N SER A 92 16.33 4.03 10.73
CA SER A 92 17.37 3.05 10.36
C SER A 92 16.79 1.65 10.14
N ARG A 93 15.96 1.17 11.11
CA ARG A 93 15.31 -0.13 11.01
C ARG A 93 14.40 -0.23 9.78
N ASN A 94 13.53 0.76 9.59
CA ASN A 94 12.56 0.76 8.49
C ASN A 94 13.25 0.74 7.13
N GLU A 95 14.24 1.60 6.93
CA GLU A 95 15.02 1.67 5.69
C GLU A 95 15.80 0.36 5.44
N THR A 96 16.38 -0.23 6.49
CA THR A 96 17.11 -1.51 6.38
C THR A 96 16.17 -2.65 6.01
N LEU A 97 14.98 -2.75 6.62
CA LEU A 97 13.98 -3.76 6.26
C LEU A 97 13.58 -3.65 4.78
N LEU A 98 13.23 -2.45 4.33
CA LEU A 98 12.80 -2.21 2.96
C LEU A 98 13.94 -2.39 1.94
N SER A 99 15.20 -2.15 2.32
CA SER A 99 16.35 -2.34 1.45
C SER A 99 16.68 -3.81 1.16
N GLN A 100 16.20 -4.73 2.01
CA GLN A 100 16.47 -6.17 1.89
C GLN A 100 15.37 -6.94 1.14
N VAL A 101 14.32 -6.28 0.67
CA VAL A 101 13.24 -6.91 -0.12
C VAL A 101 13.28 -6.35 -1.53
N TYR A 102 13.45 -7.25 -2.51
CA TYR A 102 13.74 -6.88 -3.90
C TYR A 102 12.56 -7.21 -4.82
N LEU A 103 12.31 -6.34 -5.78
CA LEU A 103 11.44 -6.56 -6.93
C LEU A 103 12.14 -7.44 -7.97
N SER A 104 11.40 -7.88 -8.98
CA SER A 104 11.94 -8.74 -10.06
C SER A 104 13.03 -8.06 -10.90
N ASP A 105 13.05 -6.73 -10.96
CA ASP A 105 14.05 -5.92 -11.66
C ASP A 105 15.30 -5.62 -10.82
N GLY A 106 15.40 -6.15 -9.60
CA GLY A 106 16.52 -5.99 -8.68
C GLY A 106 16.50 -4.72 -7.84
N ARG A 107 15.51 -3.83 -8.01
CA ARG A 107 15.34 -2.68 -7.11
C ARG A 107 14.74 -3.13 -5.79
N SER A 108 15.21 -2.56 -4.68
CA SER A 108 14.61 -2.81 -3.37
C SER A 108 13.31 -2.01 -3.17
N LEU A 109 12.49 -2.42 -2.19
CA LEU A 109 11.31 -1.64 -1.79
C LEU A 109 11.69 -0.22 -1.35
N LEU A 110 12.86 -0.05 -0.72
CA LEU A 110 13.37 1.27 -0.34
C LEU A 110 13.61 2.17 -1.58
N GLN A 111 14.17 1.61 -2.64
CA GLN A 111 14.47 2.36 -3.87
C GLN A 111 13.21 2.76 -4.66
N VAL A 112 12.13 2.00 -4.56
CA VAL A 112 10.88 2.30 -5.26
C VAL A 112 9.88 3.06 -4.39
N ALA A 113 10.09 3.12 -3.09
CA ALA A 113 9.25 3.89 -2.19
C ALA A 113 9.30 5.38 -2.52
N HIS A 114 8.13 6.01 -2.66
CA HIS A 114 8.03 7.46 -2.79
C HIS A 114 8.52 8.14 -1.51
N ARG A 115 8.10 7.63 -0.34
CA ARG A 115 8.53 8.10 0.99
C ARG A 115 8.53 6.96 1.99
N VAL A 116 9.39 7.09 3.02
CA VAL A 116 9.44 6.19 4.18
C VAL A 116 9.36 7.04 5.44
N PHE A 117 8.32 6.81 6.23
CA PHE A 117 8.09 7.51 7.50
C PHE A 117 8.37 6.57 8.68
N SER A 118 8.87 7.15 9.75
CA SER A 118 9.31 6.46 10.96
C SER A 118 8.67 7.11 12.21
N LYS A 119 9.05 6.64 13.39
CA LYS A 119 8.57 7.15 14.67
C LYS A 119 8.64 8.68 14.78
N ASP A 120 9.68 9.29 14.22
CA ASP A 120 9.90 10.76 14.29
C ASP A 120 8.84 11.55 13.52
N HIS A 121 8.06 10.88 12.66
CA HIS A 121 6.98 11.47 11.87
C HIS A 121 5.59 11.25 12.49
N LEU A 122 5.51 10.51 13.60
CA LEU A 122 4.25 10.32 14.31
C LEU A 122 3.83 11.61 15.02
N GLN A 123 2.54 11.90 14.95
CA GLN A 123 1.94 12.96 15.77
C GLN A 123 1.72 12.44 17.19
N VAL A 124 2.31 13.09 18.19
CA VAL A 124 1.99 12.86 19.59
C VAL A 124 0.62 13.48 19.87
N VAL A 125 -0.35 12.68 20.33
CA VAL A 125 -1.71 13.12 20.65
C VAL A 125 -2.00 13.06 22.14
N SER A 126 -1.17 12.38 22.91
CA SER A 126 -1.22 12.34 24.38
C SER A 126 0.19 12.28 24.96
N GLN A 127 0.35 12.85 26.16
CA GLN A 127 1.55 12.73 26.97
C GLN A 127 1.39 11.70 28.11
N ASP A 128 0.23 11.03 28.18
CA ASP A 128 -0.04 10.01 29.18
C ASP A 128 0.63 8.69 28.79
N GLU A 129 1.77 8.41 29.42
CA GLU A 129 2.58 7.21 29.15
C GLU A 129 1.89 5.89 29.52
N THR A 130 0.74 5.93 30.23
CA THR A 130 -0.04 4.73 30.56
C THR A 130 -0.90 4.25 29.40
N LEU A 131 -1.11 5.09 28.38
CA LEU A 131 -1.91 4.75 27.20
C LEU A 131 -1.18 3.77 26.28
N SER A 132 -1.96 3.01 25.52
CA SER A 132 -1.42 2.16 24.44
C SER A 132 -0.75 3.02 23.36
N PHE A 133 0.20 2.42 22.62
CA PHE A 133 0.92 3.13 21.56
C PHE A 133 -0.02 3.83 20.57
N PRO A 134 -1.12 3.21 20.05
CA PRO A 134 -2.05 3.88 19.15
C PRO A 134 -2.83 5.04 19.78
N SER A 135 -2.99 5.02 21.10
CA SER A 135 -3.66 6.11 21.81
C SER A 135 -2.75 7.29 22.11
N HIS A 136 -1.43 7.06 22.07
CA HIS A 136 -0.39 8.05 22.31
C HIS A 136 0.07 8.72 21.00
N PHE A 137 0.16 7.94 19.92
CA PHE A 137 0.68 8.36 18.62
C PHE A 137 -0.34 8.16 17.51
N LYS A 138 -0.27 9.02 16.49
CA LYS A 138 -1.10 8.90 15.27
C LYS A 138 -0.28 9.14 14.01
N LYS A 139 -0.69 8.52 12.90
CA LYS A 139 -0.16 8.73 11.57
C LYS A 139 -0.93 9.87 10.89
N ASN A 140 -0.44 11.08 11.04
CA ASN A 140 -1.07 12.27 10.44
C ASN A 140 -0.45 12.56 9.07
N LEU A 141 -1.04 12.02 8.01
CA LEU A 141 -0.55 12.22 6.65
C LEU A 141 -0.60 13.67 6.20
N SER A 142 -1.53 14.50 6.73
CA SER A 142 -1.56 15.94 6.42
C SER A 142 -0.31 16.70 6.89
N LEU A 143 0.38 16.19 7.92
CA LEU A 143 1.62 16.79 8.41
C LEU A 143 2.84 16.34 7.61
N VAL A 144 2.90 15.06 7.23
CA VAL A 144 4.11 14.46 6.64
C VAL A 144 4.06 14.38 5.11
N MET A 145 2.87 14.46 4.54
CA MET A 145 2.59 14.47 3.09
C MET A 145 1.55 15.57 2.77
N PRO A 146 1.88 16.85 2.95
CA PRO A 146 0.89 17.95 2.76
C PRO A 146 0.33 18.03 1.33
N GLU A 147 1.04 17.44 0.35
CA GLU A 147 0.59 17.34 -1.04
C GLU A 147 -0.38 16.16 -1.28
N ALA A 148 -0.50 15.22 -0.33
CA ALA A 148 -1.38 14.07 -0.45
C ALA A 148 -2.85 14.47 -0.21
N LEU A 149 -3.66 14.35 -1.25
CA LEU A 149 -5.08 14.68 -1.17
C LEU A 149 -5.84 13.54 -0.45
N PRO A 150 -6.65 13.83 0.58
CA PRO A 150 -7.35 12.79 1.34
C PRO A 150 -8.20 11.84 0.50
N ALA A 151 -8.89 12.36 -0.52
CA ALA A 151 -9.68 11.54 -1.44
C ALA A 151 -8.82 10.64 -2.36
N ARG A 152 -7.52 10.96 -2.52
CA ARG A 152 -6.60 10.22 -3.40
C ARG A 152 -5.57 9.40 -2.62
N THR A 153 -5.69 9.32 -1.30
CA THR A 153 -4.73 8.67 -0.41
C THR A 153 -5.42 7.64 0.45
N ILE A 154 -4.84 6.45 0.55
CA ILE A 154 -5.29 5.39 1.45
C ILE A 154 -4.12 4.83 2.27
N LEU A 155 -4.34 4.63 3.58
CA LEU A 155 -3.43 3.91 4.47
C LEU A 155 -3.94 2.47 4.65
N ILE A 156 -3.04 1.50 4.54
CA ILE A 156 -3.28 0.09 4.87
C ILE A 156 -2.53 -0.20 6.15
N ASP A 157 -3.26 -0.54 7.21
CA ASP A 157 -2.73 -0.61 8.57
C ASP A 157 -3.46 -1.71 9.36
N ASP A 158 -2.77 -2.44 10.24
CA ASP A 158 -3.41 -3.39 11.15
C ASP A 158 -4.30 -2.68 12.18
N GLN A 159 -4.02 -1.40 12.44
CA GLN A 159 -4.77 -0.53 13.35
C GLN A 159 -5.28 0.72 12.63
N THR A 160 -6.47 0.62 12.06
CA THR A 160 -7.05 1.70 11.24
C THR A 160 -7.28 3.02 11.99
N ASP A 161 -7.34 2.98 13.31
CA ASP A 161 -7.48 4.15 14.17
C ASP A 161 -6.18 4.97 14.31
N PHE A 162 -5.04 4.48 13.78
CA PHE A 162 -3.82 5.28 13.66
C PHE A 162 -3.97 6.44 12.69
N ALA A 163 -4.82 6.33 11.68
CA ALA A 163 -5.04 7.39 10.71
C ALA A 163 -5.76 8.59 11.34
N VAL A 164 -5.23 9.79 11.06
CA VAL A 164 -5.88 11.06 11.44
C VAL A 164 -6.74 11.58 10.30
N LYS A 165 -7.98 11.94 10.61
CA LYS A 165 -8.87 12.60 9.63
C LYS A 165 -8.21 13.87 9.07
N PRO A 166 -8.42 14.19 7.79
CA PRO A 166 -9.41 13.60 6.87
C PRO A 166 -8.95 12.33 6.13
N HIS A 167 -7.68 11.87 6.29
CA HIS A 167 -7.21 10.65 5.66
C HIS A 167 -7.89 9.41 6.26
N LYS A 168 -8.08 8.40 5.43
CA LYS A 168 -8.74 7.15 5.78
C LYS A 168 -7.74 6.00 5.79
N ALA A 169 -8.03 4.99 6.60
CA ALA A 169 -7.31 3.73 6.59
C ALA A 169 -8.26 2.56 6.33
N VAL A 170 -7.69 1.48 5.81
CA VAL A 170 -8.31 0.16 5.70
C VAL A 170 -7.46 -0.87 6.41
N SER A 171 -8.10 -1.90 6.96
CA SER A 171 -7.43 -2.96 7.70
C SER A 171 -6.46 -3.75 6.81
N SER A 172 -5.32 -4.16 7.37
CA SER A 172 -4.39 -5.08 6.71
C SER A 172 -4.92 -6.53 6.57
N LEU A 173 -6.20 -6.79 6.91
CA LEU A 173 -6.85 -8.10 6.82
C LEU A 173 -6.14 -9.17 7.65
N GLY A 174 -6.30 -9.09 8.95
CA GLY A 174 -5.84 -10.09 9.89
C GLY A 174 -4.54 -9.71 10.62
N LEU A 175 -4.49 -10.09 11.89
CA LEU A 175 -3.36 -9.88 12.83
C LEU A 175 -2.48 -11.13 12.88
N PHE A 176 -2.21 -11.74 11.74
CA PHE A 176 -1.79 -13.12 11.78
C PHE A 176 -0.29 -13.26 11.53
N ASP A 177 0.41 -13.85 12.48
CA ASP A 177 1.83 -14.20 12.43
C ASP A 177 2.09 -15.72 12.21
N TYR A 178 1.05 -16.47 11.80
CA TYR A 178 1.17 -17.91 11.59
C TYR A 178 1.72 -18.27 10.21
N PHE A 179 3.03 -18.25 10.07
CA PHE A 179 3.71 -18.52 8.81
C PHE A 179 4.06 -19.98 8.57
N LYS A 180 3.66 -20.88 9.48
CA LYS A 180 3.84 -22.32 9.35
C LYS A 180 2.79 -22.93 8.40
N SER A 181 3.01 -24.16 8.01
CA SER A 181 1.98 -24.95 7.32
C SER A 181 0.74 -25.10 8.20
N PHE A 182 -0.41 -25.22 7.57
CA PHE A 182 -1.65 -25.44 8.32
C PHE A 182 -1.58 -26.74 9.10
N ASP A 183 -1.86 -26.65 10.40
CA ASP A 183 -1.95 -27.80 11.29
C ASP A 183 -3.38 -27.91 11.83
N PRO A 184 -4.18 -28.92 11.38
CA PRO A 184 -5.54 -29.11 11.85
C PRO A 184 -5.67 -29.29 13.36
N SER A 185 -4.63 -29.82 14.03
CA SER A 185 -4.63 -30.05 15.49
C SER A 185 -4.61 -28.77 16.29
N LEU A 186 -4.19 -27.67 15.67
CA LEU A 186 -4.15 -26.32 16.26
C LEU A 186 -5.37 -25.47 15.90
N ALA A 187 -6.24 -25.94 15.01
CA ALA A 187 -7.40 -25.18 14.55
C ALA A 187 -8.28 -24.71 15.73
N GLY A 188 -8.59 -23.42 15.73
CA GLY A 188 -9.41 -22.78 16.77
C GLY A 188 -8.69 -22.51 18.10
N LYS A 189 -7.39 -22.80 18.23
CA LYS A 189 -6.58 -22.31 19.35
C LYS A 189 -6.25 -20.83 19.14
N PRO A 190 -6.01 -20.07 20.24
CA PRO A 190 -5.55 -18.69 20.12
C PRO A 190 -4.33 -18.62 19.18
N TYR A 191 -4.32 -17.65 18.28
CA TYR A 191 -3.27 -17.41 17.27
C TYR A 191 -3.09 -18.55 16.22
N ALA A 192 -4.06 -19.43 16.07
CA ALA A 192 -4.08 -20.41 14.99
C ALA A 192 -5.32 -20.24 14.12
N PRO A 193 -5.22 -20.38 12.77
CA PRO A 193 -6.37 -20.31 11.88
C PRO A 193 -7.41 -21.38 12.24
N ALA A 194 -8.68 -20.97 12.20
CA ALA A 194 -9.77 -21.91 12.51
C ALA A 194 -9.96 -23.00 11.46
N SER A 195 -9.49 -22.79 10.23
CA SER A 195 -9.60 -23.72 9.12
C SER A 195 -8.46 -23.55 8.12
N PHE A 196 -8.29 -24.52 7.21
CA PHE A 196 -7.38 -24.40 6.08
C PHE A 196 -7.73 -23.19 5.18
N GLU A 197 -9.00 -22.91 5.00
CA GLU A 197 -9.44 -21.78 4.20
C GLU A 197 -9.03 -20.45 4.87
N ALA A 198 -9.26 -20.30 6.16
CA ALA A 198 -8.82 -19.14 6.93
C ALA A 198 -7.29 -18.98 6.85
N TRP A 199 -6.54 -20.07 7.04
CA TRP A 199 -5.09 -20.07 6.89
C TRP A 199 -4.65 -19.62 5.48
N ASN A 200 -5.29 -20.14 4.44
CA ASN A 200 -4.96 -19.80 3.06
C ASN A 200 -5.25 -18.32 2.75
N MET A 201 -6.34 -17.76 3.28
CA MET A 201 -6.65 -16.35 3.12
C MET A 201 -5.62 -15.46 3.82
N GLU A 202 -5.27 -15.80 5.07
CA GLU A 202 -4.24 -15.11 5.84
C GLU A 202 -2.87 -15.10 5.14
N ARG A 203 -2.41 -16.26 4.69
CA ARG A 203 -1.14 -16.40 3.97
C ARG A 203 -1.10 -15.60 2.66
N ASN A 204 -2.24 -15.41 2.04
CA ASN A 204 -2.36 -14.75 0.75
C ASN A 204 -2.98 -13.35 0.83
N LYS A 205 -3.01 -12.72 2.01
CA LYS A 205 -3.69 -11.43 2.22
C LYS A 205 -3.17 -10.31 1.32
N ALA A 206 -1.89 -10.30 0.96
CA ALA A 206 -1.34 -9.33 0.03
C ALA A 206 -1.95 -9.43 -1.37
N LEU A 207 -2.33 -10.62 -1.83
CA LEU A 207 -3.07 -10.80 -3.07
C LEU A 207 -4.49 -10.23 -2.98
N LEU A 208 -5.12 -10.33 -1.80
CA LEU A 208 -6.42 -9.68 -1.55
C LEU A 208 -6.26 -8.15 -1.63
N TRP A 209 -5.22 -7.59 -1.00
CA TRP A 209 -4.94 -6.14 -1.11
C TRP A 209 -4.80 -5.73 -2.57
N LEU A 210 -3.97 -6.44 -3.36
CA LEU A 210 -3.78 -6.12 -4.77
C LEU A 210 -5.10 -6.10 -5.53
N ALA A 211 -5.93 -7.13 -5.37
CA ALA A 211 -7.21 -7.24 -6.08
C ALA A 211 -8.18 -6.10 -5.74
N MET A 212 -8.23 -5.73 -4.44
CA MET A 212 -9.11 -4.66 -3.96
C MET A 212 -8.59 -3.29 -4.34
N LEU A 213 -7.27 -3.05 -4.23
CA LEU A 213 -6.63 -1.80 -4.65
C LEU A 213 -6.75 -1.58 -6.15
N ASP A 214 -6.53 -2.62 -6.96
CA ASP A 214 -6.70 -2.55 -8.42
C ASP A 214 -8.11 -2.08 -8.78
N THR A 215 -9.15 -2.71 -8.20
CA THR A 215 -10.55 -2.29 -8.43
C THR A 215 -10.80 -0.86 -7.92
N ALA A 216 -10.33 -0.53 -6.71
CA ALA A 216 -10.52 0.80 -6.14
C ALA A 216 -9.84 1.89 -6.96
N LEU A 217 -8.64 1.65 -7.48
CA LEU A 217 -7.92 2.58 -8.34
C LEU A 217 -8.63 2.79 -9.69
N GLU A 218 -9.13 1.71 -10.30
CA GLU A 218 -9.92 1.80 -11.54
C GLU A 218 -11.18 2.65 -11.33
N ASN A 219 -11.94 2.39 -10.26
CA ASN A 219 -13.13 3.16 -9.91
C ASN A 219 -12.79 4.61 -9.55
N ALA A 220 -11.72 4.83 -8.80
CA ALA A 220 -11.30 6.18 -8.38
C ALA A 220 -10.91 7.07 -9.56
N ARG A 221 -10.43 6.52 -10.67
CA ARG A 221 -10.19 7.31 -11.90
C ARG A 221 -11.49 7.85 -12.51
N VAL A 222 -12.61 7.19 -12.25
CA VAL A 222 -13.93 7.63 -12.70
C VAL A 222 -14.59 8.57 -11.70
N HIS A 223 -14.52 8.23 -10.41
CA HIS A 223 -15.27 8.91 -9.35
C HIS A 223 -14.43 9.96 -8.59
N GLY A 224 -13.10 9.91 -8.71
CA GLY A 224 -12.19 10.88 -8.09
C GLY A 224 -11.81 10.59 -6.62
N ASP A 225 -12.32 9.50 -6.00
CA ASP A 225 -12.15 9.23 -4.56
C ASP A 225 -11.66 7.80 -4.29
N LEU A 226 -10.32 7.61 -4.28
CA LEU A 226 -9.69 6.32 -3.94
C LEU A 226 -10.02 5.88 -2.50
N ALA A 227 -10.04 6.81 -1.57
CA ALA A 227 -10.24 6.48 -0.16
C ALA A 227 -11.64 5.88 0.09
N THR A 228 -12.67 6.40 -0.58
CA THR A 228 -14.02 5.83 -0.53
C THR A 228 -14.10 4.51 -1.28
N GLU A 229 -13.55 4.44 -2.50
CA GLU A 229 -13.57 3.19 -3.28
C GLU A 229 -12.83 2.05 -2.58
N ALA A 230 -11.67 2.33 -1.96
CA ALA A 230 -10.97 1.34 -1.15
C ALA A 230 -11.85 0.84 0.01
N GLN A 231 -12.49 1.72 0.77
CA GLN A 231 -13.39 1.31 1.86
C GLN A 231 -14.56 0.46 1.35
N ILE A 232 -15.14 0.77 0.19
CA ILE A 232 -16.18 -0.05 -0.42
C ILE A 232 -15.65 -1.46 -0.70
N GLN A 233 -14.48 -1.59 -1.33
CA GLN A 233 -13.89 -2.89 -1.63
C GLN A 233 -13.61 -3.70 -0.35
N TRP A 234 -13.03 -3.07 0.67
CA TRP A 234 -12.75 -3.72 1.96
C TRP A 234 -14.01 -4.16 2.70
N ASN A 235 -15.10 -3.41 2.61
CA ASN A 235 -16.37 -3.75 3.27
C ASN A 235 -17.15 -4.84 2.52
N GLN A 236 -17.05 -4.90 1.19
CA GLN A 236 -17.84 -5.81 0.37
C GLN A 236 -17.17 -7.16 0.12
N HIS A 237 -15.83 -7.20 0.01
CA HIS A 237 -15.13 -8.37 -0.52
C HIS A 237 -13.82 -8.73 0.19
N PRO A 238 -13.70 -8.62 1.52
CA PRO A 238 -12.37 -8.68 2.14
C PRO A 238 -11.69 -10.04 1.99
N GLN A 239 -12.40 -11.14 2.12
CA GLN A 239 -11.79 -12.49 2.23
C GLN A 239 -12.63 -13.54 1.49
N ASN A 240 -12.55 -13.52 0.17
CA ASN A 240 -13.21 -14.55 -0.63
C ASN A 240 -12.31 -15.09 -1.75
N ARG A 241 -12.67 -16.28 -2.23
CA ARG A 241 -11.91 -17.00 -3.26
C ARG A 241 -11.76 -16.21 -4.57
N PHE A 242 -12.79 -15.47 -4.97
CA PHE A 242 -12.75 -14.72 -6.23
C PHE A 242 -11.78 -13.55 -6.16
N THR A 243 -11.75 -12.83 -5.04
CA THR A 243 -10.79 -11.76 -4.80
C THR A 243 -9.36 -12.31 -4.79
N LEU A 244 -9.13 -13.46 -4.15
CA LEU A 244 -7.83 -14.12 -4.12
C LEU A 244 -7.36 -14.53 -5.53
N GLU A 245 -8.23 -15.14 -6.33
CA GLU A 245 -7.91 -15.54 -7.71
C GLU A 245 -7.65 -14.32 -8.61
N LYS A 246 -8.41 -13.23 -8.42
CA LYS A 246 -8.11 -11.96 -9.09
C LYS A 246 -6.69 -11.49 -8.75
N GLY A 247 -6.29 -11.47 -7.47
CA GLY A 247 -4.93 -11.08 -7.06
C GLY A 247 -3.85 -11.95 -7.70
N ARG A 248 -4.04 -13.28 -7.75
CA ARG A 248 -3.12 -14.20 -8.45
C ARG A 248 -2.99 -13.89 -9.94
N THR A 249 -4.10 -13.61 -10.60
CA THR A 249 -4.11 -13.24 -12.01
C THR A 249 -3.34 -11.93 -12.25
N LEU A 250 -3.51 -10.96 -11.35
CA LEU A 250 -2.85 -9.67 -11.48
C LEU A 250 -1.32 -9.77 -11.33
N ILE A 251 -0.79 -10.60 -10.43
CA ILE A 251 0.67 -10.81 -10.33
C ILE A 251 1.22 -11.64 -11.50
N ALA A 252 0.43 -12.56 -12.05
CA ALA A 252 0.84 -13.35 -13.21
C ALA A 252 0.89 -12.50 -14.51
N HIS A 253 0.10 -11.42 -14.57
CA HIS A 253 -0.01 -10.53 -15.73
C HIS A 253 0.09 -9.05 -15.34
N PRO A 254 1.21 -8.59 -14.73
CA PRO A 254 1.32 -7.25 -14.19
C PRO A 254 1.24 -6.15 -15.25
N LYS A 255 1.57 -6.47 -16.51
CA LYS A 255 1.59 -5.53 -17.64
C LYS A 255 0.33 -5.56 -18.52
N ALA A 256 -0.69 -6.36 -18.17
CA ALA A 256 -1.92 -6.34 -18.93
C ALA A 256 -2.56 -4.95 -18.85
N PRO A 257 -2.79 -4.25 -19.99
CA PRO A 257 -3.44 -2.96 -19.95
C PRO A 257 -4.81 -3.12 -19.30
N ALA A 258 -5.20 -2.14 -18.49
CA ALA A 258 -6.60 -2.00 -18.11
C ALA A 258 -7.42 -2.08 -19.42
N CYS A 259 -8.41 -2.98 -19.45
CA CYS A 259 -9.21 -3.23 -20.63
C CYS A 259 -9.65 -1.89 -21.20
N GLY A 260 -9.10 -1.53 -22.37
CA GLY A 260 -9.38 -0.27 -23.02
C GLY A 260 -10.90 -0.20 -23.21
N ARG A 261 -11.51 0.84 -22.65
CA ARG A 261 -12.89 1.15 -22.98
C ARG A 261 -12.93 1.40 -24.49
N VAL A 262 -13.53 0.49 -25.21
CA VAL A 262 -14.05 0.79 -26.53
C VAL A 262 -15.19 1.78 -26.28
N PHE A 263 -14.95 3.06 -26.58
CA PHE A 263 -15.98 4.08 -26.67
C PHE A 263 -16.81 3.89 -27.94
#